data_a91466828c1ac55fb43bcd995adc2aff
#
_entry.id   a91466828c1ac55fb43bcd995adc2aff
#
_cell.length_a   1.000
_cell.length_b   1.000
_cell.length_c   1.000
_cell.angle_alpha   90.00
_cell.angle_beta   90.00
_cell.angle_gamma   90.00
#
_symmetry.space_group_name_H-M   'P 1'
#
loop_
_entity.id
_entity.type
_entity.pdbx_description
1 polymer ?
#
loop_
_entity_poly.entity_id
_entity_poly.type
_entity_poly.pdbx_seq_one_letter_code
_entity_poly.pdbx_strand_id
1 'polypeptide(L)'
;PVASDGAGASGAVAACVATSSEGSLTWDVRVADEYVDESFAAEHVERLFSNLARAAGLRLHVAAPGVLPAADMMEDAARAVGSALREALQPVAS
;
A
#
# COMPACT_ATOMS: atom_id res chain seq x y z
N PRO A 1 -14.35 14.65 10.71
CA PRO A 1 -13.56 13.50 11.11
C PRO A 1 -12.13 13.64 10.63
N VAL A 2 -11.23 13.39 11.52
CA VAL A 2 -9.83 13.44 11.22
C VAL A 2 -9.37 12.04 10.82
N ALA A 3 -8.69 11.93 9.69
CA ALA A 3 -8.11 10.67 9.32
C ALA A 3 -7.09 10.28 10.39
N SER A 4 -7.22 9.09 10.90
CA SER A 4 -6.29 8.54 11.87
C SER A 4 -5.43 7.49 11.18
N ASP A 5 -4.47 6.96 11.92
CA ASP A 5 -3.64 5.89 11.39
C ASP A 5 -4.51 4.66 11.14
N GLY A 6 -4.22 3.96 10.06
CA GLY A 6 -4.92 2.74 9.70
C GLY A 6 -3.94 1.66 9.32
N ALA A 7 -4.35 0.43 9.49
CA ALA A 7 -3.55 -0.74 9.11
C ALA A 7 -4.43 -1.75 8.40
N GLY A 8 -3.86 -2.46 7.45
CA GLY A 8 -4.53 -3.51 6.73
C GLY A 8 -3.57 -4.59 6.30
N ALA A 9 -4.11 -5.74 5.98
CA ALA A 9 -3.32 -6.87 5.51
C ALA A 9 -4.12 -7.69 4.51
N SER A 10 -3.41 -8.31 3.58
CA SER A 10 -4.00 -9.25 2.64
C SER A 10 -2.91 -10.23 2.22
N GLY A 11 -3.19 -11.53 2.34
CA GLY A 11 -2.19 -12.54 2.06
C GLY A 11 -0.94 -12.32 2.91
N ALA A 12 0.22 -12.18 2.27
CA ALA A 12 1.49 -11.96 2.95
C ALA A 12 1.87 -10.47 3.03
N VAL A 13 1.00 -9.56 2.58
CA VAL A 13 1.31 -8.13 2.55
C VAL A 13 0.58 -7.42 3.67
N ALA A 14 1.30 -6.53 4.35
CA ALA A 14 0.72 -5.66 5.36
C ALA A 14 0.95 -4.20 4.97
N ALA A 15 0.01 -3.34 5.29
CA ALA A 15 0.11 -1.92 4.99
C ALA A 15 -0.31 -1.08 6.18
N CYS A 16 0.35 0.05 6.36
CA CYS A 16 0.00 1.04 7.37
C CYS A 16 -0.11 2.41 6.70
N VAL A 17 -1.06 3.18 7.13
CA VAL A 17 -1.34 4.52 6.60
C VAL A 17 -1.41 5.51 7.75
N ALA A 18 -0.77 6.65 7.57
CA ALA A 18 -0.88 7.76 8.49
C ALA A 18 -0.99 9.06 7.69
N THR A 19 -1.66 10.06 8.24
CA THR A 19 -1.72 11.37 7.59
C THR A 19 -0.38 12.08 7.74
N SER A 20 0.01 12.82 6.71
CA SER A 20 1.29 13.53 6.70
C SER A 20 1.16 14.76 5.83
N SER A 21 1.84 15.84 6.23
CA SER A 21 1.88 17.05 5.40
C SER A 21 2.66 16.82 4.11
N GLU A 22 3.57 15.86 4.13
CA GLU A 22 4.32 15.43 2.95
C GLU A 22 4.02 13.97 2.69
N GLY A 23 3.54 13.66 1.49
CA GLY A 23 3.27 12.28 1.13
C GLY A 23 4.56 11.50 0.96
N SER A 24 4.58 10.27 1.43
CA SER A 24 5.73 9.40 1.27
C SER A 24 5.31 7.94 1.23
N LEU A 25 6.14 7.12 0.61
CA LEU A 25 5.95 5.68 0.57
C LEU A 25 7.21 4.99 1.08
N THR A 26 7.04 4.07 2.01
CA THR A 26 8.07 3.10 2.36
C THR A 26 7.62 1.75 1.80
N TRP A 27 8.42 1.21 0.90
CA TRP A 27 8.09 -0.02 0.19
C TRP A 27 9.10 -1.10 0.56
N ASP A 28 8.67 -2.08 1.33
CA ASP A 28 9.52 -3.18 1.78
C ASP A 28 8.91 -4.50 1.34
N VAL A 29 8.80 -4.65 0.01
CA VAL A 29 8.21 -5.83 -0.62
C VAL A 29 9.18 -6.34 -1.68
N ARG A 30 9.47 -7.64 -1.64
CA ARG A 30 10.30 -8.30 -2.63
C ARG A 30 9.43 -9.15 -3.54
N VAL A 31 9.71 -9.08 -4.83
CA VAL A 31 8.95 -9.84 -5.82
C VAL A 31 9.88 -10.82 -6.54
N ALA A 32 9.31 -11.96 -6.91
CA ALA A 32 10.05 -12.99 -7.62
C ALA A 32 10.23 -12.66 -9.10
N ASP A 33 9.34 -11.82 -9.66
CA ASP A 33 9.31 -11.49 -11.09
C ASP A 33 9.38 -9.98 -11.27
N GLU A 34 9.84 -9.55 -12.45
CA GLU A 34 9.88 -8.13 -12.78
C GLU A 34 8.53 -7.61 -13.28
N TYR A 35 7.66 -8.48 -13.75
CA TYR A 35 6.41 -8.09 -14.39
C TYR A 35 5.21 -8.74 -13.73
N VAL A 36 4.16 -7.95 -13.56
CA VAL A 36 2.84 -8.44 -13.14
C VAL A 36 2.20 -9.16 -14.33
N ASP A 37 2.31 -8.57 -15.52
CA ASP A 37 1.90 -9.19 -16.78
C ASP A 37 2.80 -8.66 -17.92
N GLU A 38 2.45 -8.95 -19.16
CA GLU A 38 3.28 -8.60 -20.31
C GLU A 38 3.56 -7.10 -20.47
N SER A 39 2.66 -6.26 -19.95
CA SER A 39 2.74 -4.82 -20.14
C SER A 39 2.88 -4.02 -18.85
N PHE A 40 2.90 -4.69 -17.69
CA PHE A 40 2.90 -4.00 -16.40
C PHE A 40 4.04 -4.52 -15.52
N ALA A 41 5.05 -3.70 -15.29
CA ALA A 41 6.18 -4.06 -14.45
C ALA A 41 5.84 -3.88 -12.96
N ALA A 42 6.45 -4.71 -12.12
CA ALA A 42 6.25 -4.64 -10.67
C ALA A 42 6.62 -3.27 -10.10
N GLU A 43 7.64 -2.61 -10.66
CA GLU A 43 8.04 -1.27 -10.22
C GLU A 43 6.96 -0.22 -10.43
N HIS A 44 6.07 -0.44 -11.40
CA HIS A 44 4.95 0.46 -11.64
C HIS A 44 3.94 0.44 -10.48
N VAL A 45 3.81 -0.68 -9.80
CA VAL A 45 2.95 -0.78 -8.62
C VAL A 45 3.47 0.11 -7.50
N GLU A 46 4.77 0.03 -7.24
CA GLU A 46 5.41 0.89 -6.24
C GLU A 46 5.22 2.36 -6.58
N ARG A 47 5.44 2.71 -7.85
CA ARG A 47 5.28 4.10 -8.32
C ARG A 47 3.85 4.58 -8.16
N LEU A 48 2.87 3.70 -8.46
CA LEU A 48 1.46 4.03 -8.30
C LEU A 48 1.13 4.40 -6.85
N PHE A 49 1.58 3.58 -5.91
CA PHE A 49 1.35 3.86 -4.50
C PHE A 49 2.11 5.08 -4.01
N SER A 50 3.31 5.32 -4.54
CA SER A 50 4.07 6.53 -4.22
C SER A 50 3.32 7.79 -4.66
N ASN A 51 2.78 7.77 -5.88
CA ASN A 51 2.00 8.89 -6.40
C ASN A 51 0.72 9.09 -5.59
N LEU A 52 0.06 8.00 -5.21
CA LEU A 52 -1.13 8.07 -4.37
C LEU A 52 -0.81 8.70 -3.02
N ALA A 53 0.27 8.28 -2.38
CA ALA A 53 0.66 8.81 -1.09
C ALA A 53 0.93 10.30 -1.14
N ARG A 54 1.63 10.75 -2.19
CA ARG A 54 1.91 12.18 -2.36
C ARG A 54 0.64 12.99 -2.63
N ALA A 55 -0.21 12.48 -3.53
CA ALA A 55 -1.42 13.20 -3.90
C ALA A 55 -2.40 13.32 -2.74
N ALA A 56 -2.46 12.30 -1.89
CA ALA A 56 -3.41 12.27 -0.78
C ALA A 56 -2.83 12.79 0.54
N GLY A 57 -1.55 13.13 0.58
CA GLY A 57 -0.91 13.59 1.82
C GLY A 57 -0.83 12.49 2.86
N LEU A 58 -0.39 11.30 2.45
CA LEU A 58 -0.32 10.14 3.31
C LEU A 58 1.11 9.64 3.47
N ARG A 59 1.41 9.14 4.66
CA ARG A 59 2.59 8.31 4.86
C ARG A 59 2.13 6.87 4.76
N LEU A 60 2.65 6.18 3.76
CA LEU A 60 2.23 4.81 3.44
C LEU A 60 3.40 3.87 3.61
N HIS A 61 3.21 2.80 4.38
CA HIS A 61 4.22 1.77 4.56
C HIS A 61 3.62 0.43 4.14
N VAL A 62 4.24 -0.22 3.16
CA VAL A 62 3.82 -1.53 2.66
C VAL A 62 4.97 -2.50 2.82
N ALA A 63 4.71 -3.63 3.46
CA ALA A 63 5.74 -4.62 3.76
C ALA A 63 5.22 -6.04 3.60
N ALA A 64 6.12 -6.93 3.23
CA ALA A 64 5.84 -8.37 3.18
C ALA A 64 7.07 -9.12 3.69
N PRO A 65 6.88 -10.17 4.51
CA PRO A 65 8.02 -10.89 5.11
C PRO A 65 8.75 -11.80 4.13
N GLY A 66 8.16 -12.14 3.00
CA GLY A 66 8.76 -13.06 2.04
C GLY A 66 8.74 -12.53 0.63
N VAL A 67 9.21 -13.36 -0.29
CA VAL A 67 9.22 -13.05 -1.71
C VAL A 67 7.89 -13.52 -2.32
N LEU A 68 7.24 -12.65 -3.09
CA LEU A 68 5.95 -12.91 -3.70
C LEU A 68 6.04 -12.87 -5.22
N PRO A 69 5.22 -13.66 -5.93
CA PRO A 69 5.00 -13.42 -7.35
C PRO A 69 4.45 -12.00 -7.55
N ALA A 70 4.88 -11.35 -8.63
CA ALA A 70 4.50 -9.95 -8.85
C ALA A 70 2.98 -9.76 -8.93
N ALA A 71 2.26 -10.71 -9.57
CA ALA A 71 0.81 -10.63 -9.68
C ALA A 71 0.13 -10.71 -8.30
N ASP A 72 0.60 -11.62 -7.46
CA ASP A 72 0.07 -11.74 -6.10
C ASP A 72 0.41 -10.52 -5.26
N MET A 73 1.62 -9.99 -5.42
CA MET A 73 2.04 -8.77 -4.74
C MET A 73 1.11 -7.61 -5.08
N MET A 74 0.81 -7.40 -6.35
CA MET A 74 -0.06 -6.30 -6.76
C MET A 74 -1.44 -6.43 -6.13
N GLU A 75 -2.04 -7.61 -6.20
CA GLU A 75 -3.37 -7.86 -5.66
C GLU A 75 -3.39 -7.70 -4.13
N ASP A 76 -2.46 -8.33 -3.45
CA ASP A 76 -2.40 -8.29 -1.99
C ASP A 76 -2.04 -6.89 -1.48
N ALA A 77 -1.12 -6.19 -2.14
CA ALA A 77 -0.77 -4.83 -1.76
C ALA A 77 -1.96 -3.89 -1.93
N ALA A 78 -2.69 -4.01 -3.04
CA ALA A 78 -3.87 -3.17 -3.27
C ALA A 78 -4.94 -3.41 -2.21
N ARG A 79 -5.18 -4.66 -1.84
CA ARG A 79 -6.14 -4.99 -0.79
C ARG A 79 -5.69 -4.52 0.59
N ALA A 80 -4.42 -4.71 0.91
CA ALA A 80 -3.88 -4.28 2.20
C ALA A 80 -3.93 -2.76 2.35
N VAL A 81 -3.53 -2.02 1.32
CA VAL A 81 -3.59 -0.56 1.30
C VAL A 81 -5.04 -0.09 1.36
N GLY A 82 -5.94 -0.71 0.58
CA GLY A 82 -7.36 -0.37 0.62
C GLY A 82 -7.96 -0.58 1.99
N SER A 83 -7.62 -1.68 2.65
CA SER A 83 -8.08 -1.97 4.01
C SER A 83 -7.54 -0.96 5.02
N ALA A 84 -6.26 -0.60 4.90
CA ALA A 84 -5.63 0.39 5.77
C ALA A 84 -6.27 1.78 5.59
N LEU A 85 -6.54 2.16 4.35
CA LEU A 85 -7.21 3.42 4.05
C LEU A 85 -8.63 3.44 4.60
N ARG A 86 -9.36 2.33 4.46
CA ARG A 86 -10.72 2.24 4.99
C ARG A 86 -10.72 2.42 6.50
N GLU A 87 -9.77 1.81 7.19
CA GLU A 87 -9.66 1.98 8.63
C GLU A 87 -9.29 3.41 9.01
N ALA A 88 -8.33 4.01 8.29
CA ALA A 88 -7.88 5.37 8.58
C ALA A 88 -8.97 6.41 8.32
N LEU A 89 -9.86 6.15 7.35
CA LEU A 89 -10.90 7.09 6.96
C LEU A 89 -12.24 6.82 7.62
N GLN A 90 -12.33 5.80 8.47
CA GLN A 90 -13.58 5.55 9.18
C GLN A 90 -13.90 6.74 10.08
N PRO A 91 -15.14 7.19 10.09
CA PRO A 91 -15.52 8.25 11.02
C PRO A 91 -15.37 7.74 12.44
N VAL A 92 -14.90 8.62 13.30
CA VAL A 92 -14.82 8.27 14.71
C VAL A 92 -16.25 8.01 15.18
N ALA A 93 -16.49 6.81 15.66
CA ALA A 93 -17.80 6.46 16.18
C ALA A 93 -18.09 7.32 17.38
N SER A 94 -19.10 8.10 17.24
CA SER A 94 -19.55 8.95 18.32
C SER A 94 -20.48 8.19 19.22
#